data_91afc62ed8b633be374798e18fe7ceec
#
_entry.id   91afc62ed8b633be374798e18fe7ceec
#
_cell.length_a   1.000
_cell.length_b   1.000
_cell.length_c   1.000
_cell.angle_alpha   90.00
_cell.angle_beta   90.00
_cell.angle_gamma   90.00
#
_symmetry.space_group_name_H-M   'P 1'
#
loop_
_entity.id
_entity.type
_entity.pdbx_description
1 polymer ?
#
loop_
_entity_poly.entity_id
_entity_poly.type
_entity_poly.pdbx_seq_one_letter_code
_entity_poly.pdbx_strand_id
1 'polypeptide(L)'
;MEFFIAKRLAQFNTGSFSSIIIRIAILAVAISVAILILTASIVEGFQSSITKKIFGYWGHIQVLHYTSDRALEGVPIMNDPILKDTILGHPNVKSIHPFVQKAGILKTKQEIEGVILKGVDNTFDWSYMNESLVKGTVISLNDSMASRDILISKSIADRLDIKIGDAVIIFFV
;
A
#
# COMPACT_ATOMS: atom_id res chain seq x y z
N MET A 1 10.72 -33.20 34.67
CA MET A 1 11.93 -34.03 34.68
C MET A 1 12.88 -33.61 33.56
N GLU A 2 12.41 -33.32 32.40
CA GLU A 2 13.24 -32.96 31.18
C GLU A 2 14.14 -31.76 31.39
N PHE A 3 13.65 -30.69 32.02
CA PHE A 3 14.42 -29.49 32.30
C PHE A 3 15.60 -29.72 33.27
N PHE A 4 15.44 -30.65 34.21
CA PHE A 4 16.51 -30.98 35.14
C PHE A 4 17.61 -31.81 34.47
N ILE A 5 17.23 -32.72 33.57
CA ILE A 5 18.19 -33.51 32.76
C ILE A 5 18.93 -32.59 31.78
N ALA A 6 18.20 -31.67 31.11
CA ALA A 6 18.81 -30.71 30.22
C ALA A 6 19.81 -29.78 30.93
N LYS A 7 19.47 -29.29 32.12
CA LYS A 7 20.37 -28.47 32.94
C LYS A 7 21.61 -29.25 33.38
N ARG A 8 21.47 -30.52 33.72
CA ARG A 8 22.60 -31.37 34.13
C ARG A 8 23.51 -31.73 32.97
N LEU A 9 22.94 -31.96 31.78
CA LEU A 9 23.70 -32.16 30.53
C LEU A 9 24.45 -30.90 30.10
N ALA A 10 23.90 -29.71 30.28
CA ALA A 10 24.54 -28.44 29.98
C ALA A 10 25.68 -28.08 30.99
N GLN A 11 25.64 -28.62 32.21
CA GLN A 11 26.64 -28.39 33.27
C GLN A 11 27.81 -29.37 33.26
N PHE A 12 27.83 -30.37 32.33
CA PHE A 12 28.94 -31.35 32.28
C PHE A 12 30.24 -30.69 31.89
N ASN A 13 31.16 -30.79 32.81
CA ASN A 13 32.60 -30.62 32.85
C ASN A 13 33.28 -30.01 31.58
N THR A 14 33.98 -28.92 31.80
CA THR A 14 34.66 -28.04 30.85
C THR A 14 35.83 -28.69 30.09
N GLY A 15 35.93 -29.99 29.95
CA GLY A 15 37.05 -30.69 29.29
C GLY A 15 36.67 -31.89 28.43
N SER A 16 35.41 -32.29 28.35
CA SER A 16 35.02 -33.44 27.55
C SER A 16 34.66 -33.05 26.11
N PHE A 17 35.21 -33.74 25.12
CA PHE A 17 34.88 -33.59 23.69
C PHE A 17 33.38 -33.64 23.40
N SER A 18 32.63 -34.43 24.15
CA SER A 18 31.17 -34.52 24.10
C SER A 18 30.48 -33.21 24.50
N SER A 19 31.01 -32.45 25.46
CA SER A 19 30.43 -31.16 25.88
C SER A 19 30.54 -30.10 24.77
N ILE A 20 31.59 -30.11 23.99
CA ILE A 20 31.79 -29.20 22.87
C ILE A 20 30.77 -29.49 21.76
N ILE A 21 30.55 -30.75 21.42
CA ILE A 21 29.55 -31.16 20.41
C ILE A 21 28.16 -30.72 20.80
N ILE A 22 27.77 -30.93 22.07
CA ILE A 22 26.43 -30.52 22.57
C ILE A 22 26.26 -28.99 22.49
N ARG A 23 27.29 -28.20 22.84
CA ARG A 23 27.21 -26.74 22.74
C ARG A 23 27.07 -26.26 21.30
N ILE A 24 27.80 -26.86 20.37
CA ILE A 24 27.69 -26.56 18.94
C ILE A 24 26.30 -26.91 18.43
N ALA A 25 25.77 -28.06 18.81
CA ALA A 25 24.42 -28.49 18.42
C ALA A 25 23.33 -27.52 18.95
N ILE A 26 23.42 -27.11 20.21
CA ILE A 26 22.49 -26.11 20.79
C ILE A 26 22.60 -24.78 20.06
N LEU A 27 23.81 -24.30 19.76
CA LEU A 27 24.04 -23.07 19.01
C LEU A 27 23.45 -23.15 17.61
N ALA A 28 23.67 -24.26 16.89
CA ALA A 28 23.12 -24.49 15.56
C ALA A 28 21.60 -24.44 15.54
N VAL A 29 20.94 -25.11 16.50
CA VAL A 29 19.48 -25.07 16.63
C VAL A 29 18.99 -23.67 16.99
N ALA A 30 19.66 -23.00 17.92
CA ALA A 30 19.29 -21.62 18.28
C ALA A 30 19.37 -20.66 17.10
N ILE A 31 20.44 -20.72 16.32
CA ILE A 31 20.61 -19.90 15.10
C ILE A 31 19.53 -20.26 14.07
N SER A 32 19.24 -21.53 13.86
CA SER A 32 18.21 -21.97 12.91
C SER A 32 16.83 -21.43 13.29
N VAL A 33 16.45 -21.50 14.56
CA VAL A 33 15.18 -20.96 15.05
C VAL A 33 15.15 -19.43 14.93
N ALA A 34 16.24 -18.75 15.26
CA ALA A 34 16.34 -17.30 15.11
C ALA A 34 16.15 -16.85 13.65
N ILE A 35 16.79 -17.56 12.71
CA ILE A 35 16.64 -17.28 11.26
C ILE A 35 15.18 -17.49 10.81
N LEU A 36 14.51 -18.56 11.27
CA LEU A 36 13.12 -18.82 10.93
C LEU A 36 12.20 -17.68 11.41
N ILE A 37 12.38 -17.25 12.66
CA ILE A 37 11.58 -16.15 13.22
C ILE A 37 11.83 -14.84 12.46
N LEU A 38 13.09 -14.51 12.18
CA LEU A 38 13.44 -13.32 11.41
C LEU A 38 12.84 -13.36 10.01
N THR A 39 12.95 -14.49 9.32
CA THR A 39 12.40 -14.65 7.97
C THR A 39 10.89 -14.48 7.97
N ALA A 40 10.17 -15.12 8.90
CA ALA A 40 8.73 -14.98 9.02
C ALA A 40 8.32 -13.52 9.28
N SER A 41 9.00 -12.85 10.21
CA SER A 41 8.74 -11.44 10.54
C SER A 41 9.00 -10.49 9.36
N ILE A 42 10.05 -10.71 8.58
CA ILE A 42 10.36 -9.91 7.39
C ILE A 42 9.28 -10.10 6.32
N VAL A 43 8.89 -11.34 6.06
CA VAL A 43 7.86 -11.65 5.06
C VAL A 43 6.52 -11.01 5.43
N GLU A 44 6.10 -11.15 6.69
CA GLU A 44 4.85 -10.57 7.18
C GLU A 44 4.87 -9.04 7.14
N GLY A 45 5.96 -8.41 7.58
CA GLY A 45 6.14 -6.97 7.52
C GLY A 45 6.15 -6.43 6.08
N PHE A 46 6.80 -7.12 5.17
CA PHE A 46 6.83 -6.77 3.75
C PHE A 46 5.44 -6.88 3.11
N GLN A 47 4.76 -8.00 3.33
CA GLN A 47 3.40 -8.23 2.83
C GLN A 47 2.42 -7.17 3.35
N SER A 48 2.44 -6.89 4.65
CA SER A 48 1.62 -5.85 5.26
C SER A 48 1.89 -4.47 4.67
N SER A 49 3.15 -4.12 4.47
CA SER A 49 3.55 -2.83 3.90
C SER A 49 3.09 -2.65 2.45
N ILE A 50 3.24 -3.69 1.61
CA ILE A 50 2.75 -3.64 0.22
C ILE A 50 1.23 -3.57 0.19
N THR A 51 0.55 -4.41 0.95
CA THR A 51 -0.89 -4.45 1.04
C THR A 51 -1.46 -3.09 1.44
N LYS A 52 -0.90 -2.45 2.46
CA LYS A 52 -1.31 -1.10 2.88
C LYS A 52 -1.14 -0.06 1.76
N LYS A 53 -0.06 -0.11 1.00
CA LYS A 53 0.18 0.83 -0.11
C LYS A 53 -0.77 0.63 -1.28
N ILE A 54 -1.01 -0.61 -1.68
CA ILE A 54 -1.91 -0.91 -2.79
C ILE A 54 -3.35 -0.57 -2.42
N PHE A 55 -3.83 -1.09 -1.31
CA PHE A 55 -5.22 -0.88 -0.91
C PHE A 55 -5.53 0.54 -0.46
N GLY A 56 -4.54 1.26 0.06
CA GLY A 56 -4.71 2.66 0.40
C GLY A 56 -4.97 3.57 -0.80
N TYR A 57 -4.45 3.21 -1.99
CA TYR A 57 -4.69 3.97 -3.21
C TYR A 57 -5.86 3.41 -4.04
N TRP A 58 -5.91 2.09 -4.22
CA TRP A 58 -6.87 1.44 -5.12
C TRP A 58 -8.14 0.96 -4.43
N GLY A 59 -8.12 0.78 -3.10
CA GLY A 59 -9.16 0.08 -2.36
C GLY A 59 -8.98 -1.44 -2.39
N HIS A 60 -9.74 -2.15 -1.56
CA HIS A 60 -9.65 -3.62 -1.46
C HIS A 60 -10.38 -4.32 -2.61
N ILE A 61 -11.50 -3.76 -3.06
CA ILE A 61 -12.35 -4.31 -4.11
C ILE A 61 -12.73 -3.16 -5.04
N GLN A 62 -12.65 -3.40 -6.33
CA GLN A 62 -13.12 -2.49 -7.36
C GLN A 62 -14.27 -3.15 -8.13
N VAL A 63 -15.34 -2.39 -8.32
CA VAL A 63 -16.46 -2.80 -9.17
C VAL A 63 -16.32 -2.04 -10.49
N LEU A 64 -16.08 -2.76 -11.56
CA LEU A 64 -15.86 -2.23 -12.89
C LEU A 64 -16.84 -2.87 -13.88
N HIS A 65 -17.03 -2.22 -15.03
CA HIS A 65 -17.77 -2.84 -16.11
C HIS A 65 -16.99 -4.06 -16.64
N TYR A 66 -17.65 -5.14 -16.96
CA TYR A 66 -17.00 -6.41 -17.32
C TYR A 66 -16.10 -6.33 -18.57
N THR A 67 -16.30 -5.33 -19.44
CA THR A 67 -15.44 -5.09 -20.60
C THR A 67 -14.24 -4.17 -20.32
N SER A 68 -14.15 -3.61 -19.11
CA SER A 68 -13.10 -2.64 -18.75
C SER A 68 -11.73 -3.26 -18.48
N ASP A 69 -11.62 -4.58 -18.44
CA ASP A 69 -10.39 -5.31 -18.05
C ASP A 69 -9.16 -5.04 -18.95
N ARG A 70 -9.34 -4.39 -20.10
CA ARG A 70 -8.27 -4.18 -21.09
C ARG A 70 -8.08 -2.73 -21.54
N ALA A 71 -8.87 -1.81 -21.04
CA ALA A 71 -8.80 -0.40 -21.44
C ALA A 71 -8.24 0.46 -20.32
N LEU A 72 -7.30 1.34 -20.64
CA LEU A 72 -6.84 2.40 -19.74
C LEU A 72 -7.99 3.34 -19.34
N GLU A 73 -9.03 3.39 -20.15
CA GLU A 73 -10.30 4.05 -19.86
C GLU A 73 -11.39 3.01 -19.69
N GLY A 74 -11.93 2.89 -18.49
CA GLY A 74 -13.03 1.97 -18.19
C GLY A 74 -14.35 2.47 -18.78
N VAL A 75 -15.20 1.53 -19.18
CA VAL A 75 -16.59 1.84 -19.51
C VAL A 75 -17.30 2.30 -18.23
N PRO A 76 -18.00 3.45 -18.23
CA PRO A 76 -18.71 3.91 -17.05
C PRO A 76 -19.79 2.93 -16.61
N ILE A 77 -19.94 2.75 -15.31
CA ILE A 77 -21.07 2.06 -14.70
C ILE A 77 -22.02 3.08 -14.08
N MET A 78 -23.31 2.76 -14.06
CA MET A 78 -24.28 3.63 -13.37
C MET A 78 -24.00 3.63 -11.88
N ASN A 79 -23.93 4.83 -11.29
CA ASN A 79 -23.90 4.99 -9.85
C ASN A 79 -25.30 4.74 -9.28
N ASP A 80 -25.63 3.47 -9.01
CA ASP A 80 -26.94 3.06 -8.49
C ASP A 80 -26.96 3.17 -6.97
N PRO A 81 -27.81 4.03 -6.39
CA PRO A 81 -27.97 4.17 -4.95
C PRO A 81 -28.37 2.86 -4.25
N ILE A 82 -29.21 2.04 -4.90
CA ILE A 82 -29.69 0.78 -4.33
C ILE A 82 -28.53 -0.21 -4.19
N LEU A 83 -27.69 -0.29 -5.21
CA LEU A 83 -26.48 -1.13 -5.18
C LEU A 83 -25.52 -0.64 -4.09
N LYS A 84 -25.33 0.66 -3.98
CA LYS A 84 -24.48 1.28 -2.97
C LYS A 84 -24.95 0.95 -1.55
N ASP A 85 -26.24 1.13 -1.28
CA ASP A 85 -26.83 0.84 0.03
C ASP A 85 -26.77 -0.64 0.37
N THR A 86 -26.99 -1.52 -0.63
CA THR A 86 -26.88 -2.97 -0.45
C THR A 86 -25.45 -3.38 -0.07
N ILE A 87 -24.46 -2.81 -0.72
CA ILE A 87 -23.03 -3.11 -0.42
C ILE A 87 -22.64 -2.56 0.95
N LEU A 88 -23.07 -1.33 1.28
CA LEU A 88 -22.78 -0.73 2.59
C LEU A 88 -23.49 -1.44 3.75
N GLY A 89 -24.59 -2.12 3.48
CA GLY A 89 -25.29 -2.96 4.46
C GLY A 89 -24.49 -4.22 4.88
N HIS A 90 -23.42 -4.58 4.16
CA HIS A 90 -22.62 -5.73 4.52
C HIS A 90 -21.63 -5.39 5.64
N PRO A 91 -21.57 -6.19 6.75
CA PRO A 91 -20.79 -5.86 7.96
C PRO A 91 -19.28 -5.71 7.74
N ASN A 92 -18.75 -6.29 6.67
CA ASN A 92 -17.31 -6.22 6.34
C ASN A 92 -16.97 -5.07 5.38
N VAL A 93 -17.94 -4.24 4.98
CA VAL A 93 -17.72 -3.08 4.12
C VAL A 93 -17.68 -1.82 4.96
N LYS A 94 -16.53 -1.15 4.97
CA LYS A 94 -16.34 0.10 5.70
C LYS A 94 -16.89 1.31 4.94
N SER A 95 -16.61 1.37 3.65
CA SER A 95 -16.96 2.52 2.80
C SER A 95 -16.95 2.13 1.33
N ILE A 96 -17.66 2.88 0.53
CA ILE A 96 -17.69 2.77 -0.94
C ILE A 96 -17.54 4.17 -1.54
N HIS A 97 -16.63 4.32 -2.47
CA HIS A 97 -16.34 5.60 -3.11
C HIS A 97 -16.35 5.44 -4.63
N PRO A 98 -17.11 6.25 -5.36
CA PRO A 98 -17.00 6.28 -6.81
C PRO A 98 -15.67 6.90 -7.22
N PHE A 99 -15.13 6.43 -8.34
CA PHE A 99 -13.93 7.00 -8.93
C PHE A 99 -14.00 6.97 -10.46
N VAL A 100 -13.25 7.85 -11.08
CA VAL A 100 -13.07 7.89 -12.53
C VAL A 100 -11.59 7.78 -12.83
N GLN A 101 -11.23 7.01 -13.83
CA GLN A 101 -9.87 6.94 -14.34
C GLN A 101 -9.79 7.46 -15.75
N LYS A 102 -8.75 8.24 -16.02
CA LYS A 102 -8.48 8.72 -17.35
C LYS A 102 -6.97 8.77 -17.60
N ALA A 103 -6.57 8.26 -18.76
CA ALA A 103 -5.20 8.41 -19.23
C ALA A 103 -4.96 9.85 -19.68
N GLY A 104 -3.78 10.37 -19.37
CA GLY A 104 -3.40 11.71 -19.76
C GLY A 104 -1.90 11.89 -19.87
N ILE A 105 -1.51 12.96 -20.49
CA ILE A 105 -0.12 13.36 -20.63
C ILE A 105 0.06 14.64 -19.84
N LEU A 106 0.90 14.59 -18.83
CA LEU A 106 1.29 15.74 -18.04
C LEU A 106 2.50 16.37 -18.68
N LYS A 107 2.36 17.64 -19.07
CA LYS A 107 3.40 18.39 -19.79
C LYS A 107 3.86 19.57 -18.95
N THR A 108 5.17 19.69 -18.80
CA THR A 108 5.85 20.88 -18.31
C THR A 108 6.58 21.60 -19.45
N LYS A 109 7.31 22.64 -19.16
CA LYS A 109 8.11 23.35 -20.17
C LYS A 109 9.25 22.50 -20.73
N GLN A 110 9.72 21.53 -19.99
CA GLN A 110 10.95 20.79 -20.28
C GLN A 110 10.70 19.29 -20.54
N GLU A 111 9.68 18.70 -19.92
CA GLU A 111 9.44 17.25 -19.94
C GLU A 111 7.97 16.89 -20.11
N ILE A 112 7.75 15.64 -20.51
CA ILE A 112 6.43 15.07 -20.76
C ILE A 112 6.37 13.70 -20.06
N GLU A 113 5.31 13.46 -19.29
CA GLU A 113 5.10 12.19 -18.58
C GLU A 113 3.68 11.67 -18.81
N GLY A 114 3.56 10.39 -19.18
CA GLY A 114 2.28 9.70 -19.25
C GLY A 114 1.78 9.36 -17.83
N VAL A 115 0.55 9.73 -17.53
CA VAL A 115 -0.05 9.53 -16.21
C VAL A 115 -1.45 8.95 -16.32
N ILE A 116 -1.87 8.23 -15.27
CA ILE A 116 -3.26 7.85 -15.07
C ILE A 116 -3.83 8.74 -13.96
N LEU A 117 -4.84 9.51 -14.30
CA LEU A 117 -5.55 10.37 -13.37
C LEU A 117 -6.67 9.58 -12.70
N LYS A 118 -6.79 9.73 -11.40
CA LYS A 118 -7.90 9.21 -10.61
C LYS A 118 -8.71 10.38 -10.08
N GLY A 119 -9.90 10.55 -10.61
CA GLY A 119 -10.89 11.50 -10.09
C GLY A 119 -11.69 10.83 -8.97
N VAL A 120 -11.90 11.57 -7.89
CA VAL A 120 -12.65 11.13 -6.70
C VAL A 120 -13.64 12.21 -6.30
N ASP A 121 -14.68 11.83 -5.57
CA ASP A 121 -15.68 12.75 -5.04
C ASP A 121 -15.37 13.16 -3.58
N ASN A 122 -16.29 13.94 -3.00
CA ASN A 122 -16.20 14.44 -1.61
C ASN A 122 -16.31 13.33 -0.54
N THR A 123 -16.74 12.12 -0.91
CA THR A 123 -16.85 10.98 0.00
C THR A 123 -15.54 10.19 0.14
N PHE A 124 -14.51 10.54 -0.64
CA PHE A 124 -13.24 9.81 -0.66
C PHE A 124 -12.50 9.89 0.68
N ASP A 125 -12.05 8.74 1.18
CA ASP A 125 -11.26 8.65 2.41
C ASP A 125 -9.80 9.04 2.18
N TRP A 126 -9.44 10.25 2.60
CA TRP A 126 -8.10 10.81 2.47
C TRP A 126 -7.10 10.33 3.54
N SER A 127 -7.49 9.46 4.47
CA SER A 127 -6.66 9.05 5.61
C SER A 127 -5.31 8.50 5.16
N TYR A 128 -5.30 7.59 4.20
CA TYR A 128 -4.07 7.01 3.67
C TYR A 128 -3.19 8.04 2.95
N MET A 129 -3.79 8.91 2.14
CA MET A 129 -3.05 9.95 1.43
C MET A 129 -2.42 10.95 2.40
N ASN A 130 -3.13 11.28 3.47
CA ASN A 130 -2.66 12.19 4.50
C ASN A 130 -1.46 11.61 5.27
N GLU A 131 -1.48 10.31 5.58
CA GLU A 131 -0.33 9.61 6.19
C GLU A 131 0.89 9.55 5.24
N SER A 132 0.65 9.51 3.94
CA SER A 132 1.68 9.35 2.91
C SER A 132 2.15 10.69 2.32
N LEU A 133 1.55 11.81 2.74
CA LEU A 133 1.82 13.13 2.20
C LEU A 133 3.23 13.61 2.59
N VAL A 134 4.04 13.92 1.60
CA VAL A 134 5.41 14.41 1.82
C VAL A 134 5.44 15.93 1.94
N LYS A 135 4.64 16.64 1.13
CA LYS A 135 4.56 18.12 1.12
C LYS A 135 3.16 18.55 0.66
N GLY A 136 2.69 19.68 1.15
CA GLY A 136 1.39 20.25 0.78
C GLY A 136 0.26 19.79 1.68
N THR A 137 -0.95 19.80 1.14
CA THR A 137 -2.18 19.38 1.80
C THR A 137 -2.99 18.49 0.89
N VAL A 138 -3.85 17.64 1.44
CA VAL A 138 -4.83 16.88 0.65
C VAL A 138 -5.84 17.83 0.03
N ILE A 139 -6.43 17.42 -1.09
CA ILE A 139 -7.39 18.22 -1.84
C ILE A 139 -8.65 18.36 -1.00
N SER A 140 -9.11 19.61 -0.85
CA SER A 140 -10.44 19.90 -0.24
C SER A 140 -11.48 19.96 -1.36
N LEU A 141 -12.40 19.01 -1.36
CA LEU A 141 -13.48 18.94 -2.33
C LEU A 141 -14.74 19.54 -1.72
N ASN A 142 -15.24 20.61 -2.34
CA ASN A 142 -16.50 21.24 -1.99
C ASN A 142 -17.49 21.04 -3.14
N ASP A 143 -18.74 20.73 -2.82
CA ASP A 143 -19.80 20.50 -3.82
C ASP A 143 -20.12 21.73 -4.67
N SER A 144 -19.73 22.92 -4.22
CA SER A 144 -20.08 24.20 -4.85
C SER A 144 -19.08 24.68 -5.92
N MET A 145 -17.84 24.19 -5.91
CA MET A 145 -16.80 24.65 -6.83
C MET A 145 -15.85 23.52 -7.19
N ALA A 146 -15.58 23.35 -8.49
CA ALA A 146 -14.57 22.43 -8.96
C ALA A 146 -13.17 22.86 -8.48
N SER A 147 -12.47 22.01 -7.74
CA SER A 147 -11.07 22.24 -7.41
C SER A 147 -10.20 22.08 -8.66
N ARG A 148 -9.18 22.92 -8.76
CA ARG A 148 -8.12 22.79 -9.77
C ARG A 148 -6.87 22.14 -9.21
N ASP A 149 -6.93 21.69 -7.97
CA ASP A 149 -5.79 21.08 -7.29
C ASP A 149 -5.62 19.65 -7.73
N ILE A 150 -4.38 19.24 -7.84
CA ILE A 150 -4.01 17.85 -8.10
C ILE A 150 -3.02 17.37 -7.05
N LEU A 151 -3.11 16.10 -6.71
CA LEU A 151 -2.13 15.40 -5.90
C LEU A 151 -1.28 14.52 -6.82
N ILE A 152 0.03 14.72 -6.80
CA ILE A 152 0.96 13.95 -7.63
C ILE A 152 1.94 13.17 -6.78
N SER A 153 2.47 12.07 -7.30
CA SER A 153 3.51 11.32 -6.59
C SER A 153 4.80 12.14 -6.53
N LYS A 154 5.56 11.96 -5.44
CA LYS A 154 6.88 12.58 -5.28
C LYS A 154 7.79 12.24 -6.48
N SER A 155 7.75 11.01 -6.98
CA SER A 155 8.55 10.57 -8.11
C SER A 155 8.25 11.33 -9.40
N ILE A 156 6.97 11.62 -9.67
CA ILE A 156 6.57 12.45 -10.82
C ILE A 156 7.00 13.91 -10.61
N ALA A 157 6.78 14.45 -9.40
CA ALA A 157 7.17 15.81 -9.07
C ALA A 157 8.68 16.04 -9.23
N ASP A 158 9.49 15.12 -8.73
CA ASP A 158 10.95 15.19 -8.83
C ASP A 158 11.42 15.06 -10.28
N ARG A 159 10.76 14.23 -11.10
CA ARG A 159 11.12 14.00 -12.52
C ARG A 159 10.78 15.18 -13.39
N LEU A 160 9.66 15.84 -13.13
CA LEU A 160 9.17 16.98 -13.90
C LEU A 160 9.58 18.34 -13.31
N ASP A 161 10.37 18.35 -12.22
CA ASP A 161 10.77 19.53 -11.42
C ASP A 161 9.57 20.43 -11.06
N ILE A 162 8.45 19.80 -10.63
CA ILE A 162 7.23 20.49 -10.22
C ILE A 162 7.27 20.78 -8.72
N LYS A 163 6.93 22.01 -8.37
CA LYS A 163 6.80 22.48 -6.97
C LYS A 163 5.35 22.73 -6.61
N ILE A 164 5.07 22.77 -5.32
CA ILE A 164 3.73 23.13 -4.83
C ILE A 164 3.36 24.52 -5.31
N GLY A 165 2.18 24.64 -5.91
CA GLY A 165 1.65 25.89 -6.48
C GLY A 165 1.96 26.09 -7.96
N ASP A 166 2.75 25.22 -8.57
CA ASP A 166 2.98 25.28 -10.01
C ASP A 166 1.74 24.83 -10.78
N ALA A 167 1.44 25.54 -11.87
CA ALA A 167 0.38 25.16 -12.79
C ALA A 167 0.91 24.12 -13.79
N VAL A 168 0.18 23.03 -13.96
CA VAL A 168 0.49 21.96 -14.90
C VAL A 168 -0.61 21.84 -15.95
N ILE A 169 -0.22 21.45 -17.16
CA ILE A 169 -1.16 21.21 -18.26
C ILE A 169 -1.29 19.70 -18.46
N ILE A 170 -2.52 19.23 -18.46
CA ILE A 170 -2.83 17.83 -18.69
C ILE A 170 -3.59 17.71 -20.00
N PHE A 171 -3.05 16.91 -20.90
CA PHE A 171 -3.71 16.53 -22.14
C PHE A 171 -4.32 15.17 -21.97
N PHE A 172 -5.61 15.08 -22.20
CA PHE A 172 -6.32 13.79 -22.22
C PHE A 172 -6.19 13.15 -23.60
N VAL A 173 -6.02 11.83 -23.60
CA VAL A 173 -5.90 11.01 -24.81
C VAL A 173 -7.22 10.41 -25.13
#